data_0d2e6fdbfed6187cf6b7762064a1c291
#
_entry.id   0d2e6fdbfed6187cf6b7762064a1c291
#
_cell.length_a   1.000
_cell.length_b   1.000
_cell.length_c   1.000
_cell.angle_alpha   90.00
_cell.angle_beta   90.00
_cell.angle_gamma   90.00
#
_symmetry.space_group_name_H-M   'P 1'
#
loop_
_entity.id
_entity.type
_entity.pdbx_description
1 polymer ?
#
loop_
_entity_poly.entity_id
_entity_poly.type
_entity_poly.pdbx_seq_one_letter_code
_entity_poly.pdbx_strand_id
1 'polypeptide(L)'
;MTFKSLFNQFKHILFLLKKKGIRYTYNYLHFALLFDTKNPFLIKLLYWLKPYPSYIEIEVTTRCNLECIICEHTYWKEKNRDISFKEFKNIVDQFPKLKWIGLTGIGESFLNKDFLKMLRYVKEKNIFVELYENFYLIDENIARELVEMEIDKILVSFDAATKETYEKIRVNSNFERVIKNVKNLLRLKKEKRAYFPEIAFHFIINKLNISEISQYIDLVHSITQGEKTTIQFTRMLHKFSEINNLFTEVPENIIQDTERKAKEIKNIEITWNTDVPRFKPSLDKCTKWTMPFIFVTGHVIPCCVGNEANRRDFQKETALGNVFEQNFKEIWYGEKYEILRKMLRQGKVPLACKNCSVYETKR
;
A
#
# COMPACT_ATOMS: atom_id res chain seq x y z
N MET A 1 -3.61 18.51 -15.74
CA MET A 1 -4.69 18.41 -14.73
C MET A 1 -5.89 19.19 -15.26
N THR A 2 -7.05 18.55 -15.42
CA THR A 2 -8.25 19.22 -15.92
C THR A 2 -8.93 20.03 -14.81
N PHE A 3 -9.64 21.12 -15.16
CA PHE A 3 -10.41 21.97 -14.22
C PHE A 3 -11.37 21.14 -13.34
N LYS A 4 -11.96 20.08 -13.90
CA LYS A 4 -12.84 19.14 -13.21
C LYS A 4 -12.10 18.33 -12.13
N SER A 5 -10.83 17.97 -12.35
CA SER A 5 -9.97 17.28 -11.38
C SER A 5 -9.62 18.18 -10.19
N LEU A 6 -9.27 19.45 -10.46
CA LEU A 6 -9.01 20.46 -9.41
C LEU A 6 -10.24 20.72 -8.54
N PHE A 7 -11.41 20.84 -9.16
CA PHE A 7 -12.66 21.09 -8.45
C PHE A 7 -13.06 19.91 -7.55
N ASN A 8 -12.84 18.68 -8.02
CA ASN A 8 -13.10 17.48 -7.18
C ASN A 8 -12.12 17.38 -6.01
N GLN A 9 -10.84 17.71 -6.22
CA GLN A 9 -9.86 17.76 -5.13
C GLN A 9 -10.22 18.84 -4.11
N PHE A 10 -10.65 20.01 -4.55
CA PHE A 10 -11.08 21.09 -3.66
C PHE A 10 -12.30 20.69 -2.83
N LYS A 11 -13.31 20.06 -3.44
CA LYS A 11 -14.47 19.51 -2.71
C LYS A 11 -14.06 18.47 -1.68
N HIS A 12 -13.14 17.59 -2.02
CA HIS A 12 -12.62 16.59 -1.10
C HIS A 12 -11.88 17.23 0.09
N ILE A 13 -11.05 18.24 -0.16
CA ILE A 13 -10.36 19.00 0.89
C ILE A 13 -11.36 19.70 1.82
N LEU A 14 -12.39 20.36 1.28
CA LEU A 14 -13.44 21.01 2.09
C LEU A 14 -14.21 19.98 2.93
N PHE A 15 -14.48 18.82 2.35
CA PHE A 15 -15.12 17.73 3.06
C PHE A 15 -14.24 17.22 4.22
N LEU A 16 -12.95 16.99 4.01
CA LEU A 16 -12.02 16.57 5.05
C LEU A 16 -11.92 17.61 6.16
N LEU A 17 -11.83 18.91 5.80
CA LEU A 17 -11.83 20.01 6.78
C LEU A 17 -13.07 19.99 7.66
N LYS A 18 -14.25 19.81 7.08
CA LYS A 18 -15.52 19.80 7.79
C LYS A 18 -15.71 18.55 8.67
N LYS A 19 -15.26 17.37 8.21
CA LYS A 19 -15.50 16.10 8.90
C LYS A 19 -14.38 15.69 9.85
N LYS A 20 -13.12 15.98 9.51
CA LYS A 20 -11.93 15.52 10.24
C LYS A 20 -11.11 16.67 10.85
N GLY A 21 -11.45 17.91 10.52
CA GLY A 21 -10.77 19.09 11.02
C GLY A 21 -9.46 19.43 10.31
N ILE A 22 -8.88 20.55 10.72
CA ILE A 22 -7.74 21.17 10.04
C ILE A 22 -6.46 20.32 10.11
N ARG A 23 -6.21 19.69 11.25
CA ARG A 23 -5.00 18.88 11.47
C ARG A 23 -4.95 17.67 10.55
N TYR A 24 -6.06 16.94 10.45
CA TYR A 24 -6.17 15.78 9.57
C TYR A 24 -6.02 16.18 8.09
N THR A 25 -6.74 17.21 7.67
CA THR A 25 -6.67 17.74 6.30
C THR A 25 -5.26 18.21 5.93
N TYR A 26 -4.57 18.86 6.86
CA TYR A 26 -3.17 19.24 6.67
C TYR A 26 -2.26 18.00 6.49
N ASN A 27 -2.46 16.95 7.28
CA ASN A 27 -1.69 15.71 7.15
C ASN A 27 -1.90 15.07 5.78
N TYR A 28 -3.16 15.00 5.32
CA TYR A 28 -3.51 14.50 3.99
C TYR A 28 -2.85 15.31 2.86
N LEU A 29 -2.95 16.65 2.93
CA LEU A 29 -2.34 17.53 1.94
C LEU A 29 -0.81 17.44 1.94
N HIS A 30 -0.21 17.35 3.11
CA HIS A 30 1.24 17.16 3.23
C HIS A 30 1.72 15.91 2.52
N PHE A 31 1.00 14.79 2.69
CA PHE A 31 1.28 13.56 1.97
C PHE A 31 1.15 13.77 0.45
N ALA A 32 -0.02 14.23 -0.02
CA ALA A 32 -0.30 14.40 -1.44
C ALA A 32 0.67 15.36 -2.17
N LEU A 33 1.20 16.37 -1.47
CA LEU A 33 2.11 17.37 -2.07
C LEU A 33 3.58 16.93 -2.07
N LEU A 34 4.03 16.16 -1.09
CA LEU A 34 5.46 15.90 -0.92
C LEU A 34 5.90 14.55 -1.48
N PHE A 35 5.08 13.50 -1.36
CA PHE A 35 5.54 12.14 -1.68
C PHE A 35 5.52 11.78 -3.16
N ASP A 36 4.67 12.43 -3.96
CA ASP A 36 4.59 12.24 -5.41
C ASP A 36 4.95 13.50 -6.20
N THR A 37 5.69 14.41 -5.58
CA THR A 37 6.10 15.63 -6.27
C THR A 37 6.99 15.31 -7.48
N LYS A 38 6.62 15.87 -8.63
CA LYS A 38 7.42 15.85 -9.85
C LYS A 38 8.20 17.17 -10.05
N ASN A 39 8.03 18.13 -9.12
CA ASN A 39 8.68 19.42 -9.20
C ASN A 39 10.19 19.29 -8.87
N PRO A 40 11.10 19.61 -9.80
CA PRO A 40 12.54 19.43 -9.59
C PRO A 40 13.10 20.26 -8.42
N PHE A 41 12.54 21.44 -8.17
CA PHE A 41 12.95 22.29 -7.07
C PHE A 41 12.60 21.67 -5.71
N LEU A 42 11.36 21.16 -5.57
CA LEU A 42 10.93 20.47 -4.34
C LEU A 42 11.74 19.18 -4.12
N ILE A 43 12.06 18.44 -5.17
CA ILE A 43 12.91 17.24 -5.07
C ILE A 43 14.30 17.62 -4.54
N LYS A 44 14.93 18.66 -5.11
CA LYS A 44 16.23 19.16 -4.62
C LYS A 44 16.17 19.61 -3.15
N LEU A 45 15.06 20.28 -2.78
CA LEU A 45 14.83 20.72 -1.41
C LEU A 45 14.70 19.56 -0.43
N LEU A 46 14.00 18.49 -0.81
CA LEU A 46 13.89 17.25 -0.01
C LEU A 46 15.27 16.65 0.26
N TYR A 47 16.12 16.52 -0.77
CA TYR A 47 17.48 16.00 -0.59
C TYR A 47 18.38 16.92 0.28
N TRP A 48 18.15 18.21 0.26
CA TRP A 48 18.90 19.16 1.08
C TRP A 48 18.43 19.17 2.52
N LEU A 49 17.10 19.24 2.76
CA LEU A 49 16.51 19.32 4.09
C LEU A 49 16.53 17.95 4.82
N LYS A 50 16.51 16.84 4.08
CA LYS A 50 16.41 15.49 4.64
C LYS A 50 15.33 15.39 5.72
N PRO A 51 14.07 15.78 5.41
CA PRO A 51 13.02 15.86 6.42
C PRO A 51 12.83 14.50 7.07
N TYR A 52 12.65 14.50 8.40
CA TYR A 52 12.35 13.28 9.12
C TYR A 52 11.04 12.67 8.60
N PRO A 53 10.94 11.33 8.43
CA PRO A 53 9.78 10.72 7.82
C PRO A 53 8.47 11.10 8.52
N SER A 54 7.49 11.48 7.73
CA SER A 54 6.10 11.67 8.16
C SER A 54 5.15 10.60 7.64
N TYR A 55 5.68 9.69 6.85
CA TYR A 55 5.06 8.45 6.39
C TYR A 55 6.04 7.29 6.61
N ILE A 56 5.53 6.20 7.13
CA ILE A 56 6.25 4.93 7.26
C ILE A 56 5.33 3.77 6.90
N GLU A 57 5.91 2.66 6.52
CA GLU A 57 5.21 1.37 6.45
C GLU A 57 5.81 0.38 7.44
N ILE A 58 4.95 -0.40 8.09
CA ILE A 58 5.36 -1.41 9.08
C ILE A 58 4.70 -2.74 8.74
N GLU A 59 5.52 -3.78 8.65
CA GLU A 59 5.07 -5.16 8.62
C GLU A 59 4.83 -5.64 10.06
N VAL A 60 3.58 -5.99 10.37
CA VAL A 60 3.18 -6.36 11.74
C VAL A 60 3.20 -7.85 12.01
N THR A 61 3.21 -8.66 10.95
CA THR A 61 3.28 -10.13 11.03
C THR A 61 3.81 -10.71 9.72
N THR A 62 4.46 -11.87 9.80
CA THR A 62 4.77 -12.69 8.62
C THR A 62 3.84 -13.89 8.50
N ARG A 63 2.85 -14.06 9.39
CA ARG A 63 1.85 -15.13 9.27
C ARG A 63 0.77 -14.74 8.28
N CYS A 64 0.34 -15.68 7.45
CA CYS A 64 -0.81 -15.54 6.58
C CYS A 64 -1.69 -16.78 6.65
N ASN A 65 -2.99 -16.60 6.51
CA ASN A 65 -3.98 -17.70 6.41
C ASN A 65 -4.15 -18.23 4.99
N LEU A 66 -3.50 -17.57 3.99
CA LEU A 66 -3.59 -17.93 2.58
C LEU A 66 -2.22 -18.38 2.05
N GLU A 67 -2.27 -19.14 0.95
CA GLU A 67 -1.11 -19.60 0.18
C GLU A 67 -1.20 -19.12 -1.27
N CYS A 68 -1.34 -17.78 -1.45
CA CYS A 68 -1.49 -17.20 -2.78
C CYS A 68 -0.31 -17.53 -3.68
N ILE A 69 -0.59 -18.10 -4.86
CA ILE A 69 0.47 -18.53 -5.80
C ILE A 69 1.35 -17.39 -6.30
N ILE A 70 0.91 -16.13 -6.19
CA ILE A 70 1.63 -14.93 -6.62
C ILE A 70 2.41 -14.28 -5.47
N CYS A 71 2.38 -14.84 -4.26
CA CYS A 71 2.98 -14.23 -3.07
C CYS A 71 4.22 -14.99 -2.60
N GLU A 72 5.27 -14.26 -2.25
CA GLU A 72 6.48 -14.85 -1.68
C GLU A 72 6.20 -15.67 -0.41
N HIS A 73 5.16 -15.30 0.35
CA HIS A 73 4.76 -16.02 1.57
C HIS A 73 4.55 -17.51 1.34
N THR A 74 3.96 -17.90 0.21
CA THR A 74 3.69 -19.30 -0.16
C THR A 74 4.98 -20.13 -0.28
N TYR A 75 6.06 -19.48 -0.66
CA TYR A 75 7.39 -20.07 -0.85
C TYR A 75 8.36 -19.74 0.29
N TRP A 76 7.83 -19.17 1.36
CA TRP A 76 8.54 -18.68 2.53
C TRP A 76 9.13 -19.83 3.35
N LYS A 77 10.40 -19.71 3.73
CA LYS A 77 11.11 -20.73 4.50
C LYS A 77 11.52 -20.25 5.90
N GLU A 78 11.32 -18.96 6.18
CA GLU A 78 11.68 -18.41 7.49
C GLU A 78 10.60 -18.68 8.53
N LYS A 79 11.00 -18.69 9.80
CA LYS A 79 10.07 -18.83 10.91
C LYS A 79 9.15 -17.61 10.98
N ASN A 80 7.86 -17.86 11.10
CA ASN A 80 6.87 -16.81 11.27
C ASN A 80 7.11 -16.00 12.55
N ARG A 81 6.86 -14.69 12.46
CA ARG A 81 7.00 -13.73 13.56
C ARG A 81 5.85 -12.73 13.57
N ASP A 82 5.40 -12.38 14.78
CA ASP A 82 4.54 -11.23 15.05
C ASP A 82 5.38 -10.16 15.75
N ILE A 83 5.15 -8.90 15.40
CA ILE A 83 5.61 -7.79 16.22
C ILE A 83 4.67 -7.67 17.44
N SER A 84 5.22 -7.52 18.63
CA SER A 84 4.42 -7.26 19.83
C SER A 84 3.92 -5.79 19.84
N PHE A 85 2.86 -5.52 20.59
CA PHE A 85 2.39 -4.14 20.76
C PHE A 85 3.48 -3.22 21.35
N LYS A 86 4.33 -3.74 22.24
CA LYS A 86 5.45 -2.97 22.82
C LYS A 86 6.47 -2.57 21.76
N GLU A 87 6.87 -3.50 20.89
CA GLU A 87 7.80 -3.23 19.79
C GLU A 87 7.20 -2.24 18.81
N PHE A 88 5.94 -2.44 18.40
CA PHE A 88 5.20 -1.54 17.52
C PHE A 88 5.13 -0.11 18.08
N LYS A 89 4.74 0.01 19.35
CA LYS A 89 4.69 1.30 20.05
C LYS A 89 6.06 1.98 20.07
N ASN A 90 7.12 1.23 20.39
CA ASN A 90 8.48 1.76 20.40
C ASN A 90 8.93 2.27 19.02
N ILE A 91 8.52 1.60 17.94
CA ILE A 91 8.79 2.09 16.58
C ILE A 91 8.03 3.38 16.33
N VAL A 92 6.70 3.39 16.51
CA VAL A 92 5.85 4.55 16.21
C VAL A 92 6.26 5.78 17.01
N ASP A 93 6.67 5.63 18.27
CA ASP A 93 7.08 6.73 19.13
C ASP A 93 8.41 7.38 18.70
N GLN A 94 9.20 6.70 17.88
CA GLN A 94 10.39 7.30 17.26
C GLN A 94 10.05 8.30 16.14
N PHE A 95 8.77 8.39 15.72
CA PHE A 95 8.31 9.26 14.63
C PHE A 95 7.34 10.36 15.15
N PRO A 96 7.85 11.40 15.85
CA PRO A 96 6.98 12.39 16.51
C PRO A 96 6.17 13.25 15.52
N LYS A 97 6.55 13.26 14.25
CA LYS A 97 5.86 13.97 13.16
C LYS A 97 5.12 13.04 12.20
N LEU A 98 4.88 11.79 12.61
CA LEU A 98 4.18 10.82 11.79
C LEU A 98 2.75 11.30 11.49
N LYS A 99 2.38 11.24 10.23
CA LYS A 99 1.08 11.69 9.72
C LYS A 99 0.32 10.58 9.02
N TRP A 100 1.04 9.62 8.50
CA TRP A 100 0.51 8.50 7.73
C TRP A 100 1.29 7.23 8.03
N ILE A 101 0.59 6.13 8.23
CA ILE A 101 1.17 4.80 8.41
C ILE A 101 0.48 3.80 7.50
N GLY A 102 1.27 3.08 6.72
CA GLY A 102 0.83 1.87 6.02
C GLY A 102 1.11 0.65 6.89
N LEU A 103 0.10 -0.15 7.15
CA LEU A 103 0.27 -1.43 7.83
C LEU A 103 0.04 -2.54 6.81
N THR A 104 1.12 -3.07 6.32
CA THR A 104 1.18 -4.03 5.22
C THR A 104 2.45 -4.87 5.33
N GLY A 105 2.53 -5.97 4.62
CA GLY A 105 3.71 -6.83 4.59
C GLY A 105 3.42 -8.13 3.87
N ILE A 106 4.21 -9.14 4.16
CA ILE A 106 4.05 -10.46 3.57
C ILE A 106 2.92 -11.28 4.23
N GLY A 107 2.54 -10.92 5.46
CA GLY A 107 1.51 -11.60 6.25
C GLY A 107 0.14 -10.94 6.16
N GLU A 108 -0.84 -11.56 6.80
CA GLU A 108 -2.18 -11.01 7.03
C GLU A 108 -2.26 -10.41 8.43
N SER A 109 -2.45 -9.09 8.51
CA SER A 109 -2.29 -8.32 9.76
C SER A 109 -3.22 -8.77 10.87
N PHE A 110 -4.44 -9.21 10.56
CA PHE A 110 -5.42 -9.69 11.55
C PHE A 110 -5.06 -11.03 12.20
N LEU A 111 -4.00 -11.71 11.78
CA LEU A 111 -3.44 -12.84 12.52
C LEU A 111 -2.58 -12.42 13.73
N ASN A 112 -2.12 -11.17 13.76
CA ASN A 112 -1.46 -10.64 14.93
C ASN A 112 -2.50 -10.25 15.98
N LYS A 113 -2.50 -10.94 17.13
CA LYS A 113 -3.46 -10.74 18.22
C LYS A 113 -3.48 -9.32 18.80
N ASP A 114 -2.39 -8.58 18.65
CA ASP A 114 -2.26 -7.21 19.14
C ASP A 114 -2.68 -6.17 18.08
N PHE A 115 -3.07 -6.60 16.86
CA PHE A 115 -3.26 -5.68 15.72
C PHE A 115 -4.34 -4.62 15.97
N LEU A 116 -5.51 -4.98 16.50
CA LEU A 116 -6.56 -4.01 16.83
C LEU A 116 -6.09 -2.99 17.89
N LYS A 117 -5.25 -3.43 18.84
CA LYS A 117 -4.63 -2.53 19.81
C LYS A 117 -3.64 -1.56 19.17
N MET A 118 -2.88 -2.03 18.17
CA MET A 118 -1.98 -1.18 17.37
C MET A 118 -2.76 -0.13 16.60
N LEU A 119 -3.89 -0.51 15.97
CA LEU A 119 -4.77 0.41 15.25
C LEU A 119 -5.32 1.50 16.17
N ARG A 120 -5.85 1.14 17.35
CA ARG A 120 -6.33 2.14 18.33
C ARG A 120 -5.23 3.12 18.69
N TYR A 121 -4.03 2.62 19.00
CA TYR A 121 -2.89 3.44 19.39
C TYR A 121 -2.52 4.50 18.33
N VAL A 122 -2.48 4.15 17.07
CA VAL A 122 -2.15 5.10 16.00
C VAL A 122 -3.31 6.05 15.71
N LYS A 123 -4.56 5.60 15.84
CA LYS A 123 -5.74 6.47 15.67
C LYS A 123 -5.86 7.51 16.79
N GLU A 124 -5.54 7.16 18.05
CA GLU A 124 -5.45 8.10 19.18
C GLU A 124 -4.44 9.23 18.92
N LYS A 125 -3.37 8.94 18.16
CA LYS A 125 -2.38 9.93 17.73
C LYS A 125 -2.82 10.77 16.51
N ASN A 126 -4.02 10.55 15.97
CA ASN A 126 -4.53 11.18 14.75
C ASN A 126 -3.64 10.93 13.51
N ILE A 127 -3.04 9.74 13.41
CA ILE A 127 -2.28 9.30 12.26
C ILE A 127 -3.25 8.68 11.26
N PHE A 128 -3.09 9.00 9.97
CA PHE A 128 -3.82 8.35 8.88
C PHE A 128 -3.33 6.91 8.75
N VAL A 129 -4.27 5.95 8.69
CA VAL A 129 -3.98 4.52 8.62
C VAL A 129 -4.44 3.96 7.30
N GLU A 130 -3.53 3.33 6.56
CA GLU A 130 -3.80 2.59 5.34
C GLU A 130 -3.48 1.11 5.54
N LEU A 131 -4.42 0.24 5.20
CA LEU A 131 -4.32 -1.21 5.34
C LEU A 131 -4.41 -1.90 3.98
N TYR A 132 -3.69 -3.02 3.82
CA TYR A 132 -3.83 -3.96 2.71
C TYR A 132 -4.20 -5.32 3.29
N GLU A 133 -5.43 -5.79 3.05
CA GLU A 133 -5.99 -6.96 3.72
C GLU A 133 -6.65 -7.93 2.73
N ASN A 134 -6.56 -9.23 3.01
CA ASN A 134 -7.23 -10.23 2.19
C ASN A 134 -8.74 -10.38 2.50
N PHE A 135 -9.22 -9.72 3.52
CA PHE A 135 -10.62 -9.69 3.99
C PHE A 135 -11.22 -11.03 4.41
N TYR A 136 -10.45 -12.10 4.46
CA TYR A 136 -10.95 -13.40 4.86
C TYR A 136 -11.29 -13.45 6.36
N LEU A 137 -10.51 -12.78 7.19
CA LEU A 137 -10.63 -12.75 8.64
C LEU A 137 -11.50 -11.61 9.18
N ILE A 138 -11.86 -10.64 8.36
CA ILE A 138 -12.64 -9.46 8.79
C ILE A 138 -14.12 -9.86 8.89
N ASP A 139 -14.49 -10.45 10.02
CA ASP A 139 -15.87 -10.74 10.38
C ASP A 139 -16.64 -9.46 10.77
N GLU A 140 -17.91 -9.63 11.18
CA GLU A 140 -18.75 -8.50 11.55
C GLU A 140 -18.25 -7.73 12.78
N ASN A 141 -17.61 -8.41 13.75
CA ASN A 141 -17.09 -7.78 14.95
C ASN A 141 -15.87 -6.91 14.60
N ILE A 142 -14.92 -7.46 13.85
CA ILE A 142 -13.76 -6.71 13.37
C ILE A 142 -14.20 -5.55 12.49
N ALA A 143 -15.13 -5.77 11.54
CA ALA A 143 -15.65 -4.72 10.68
C ALA A 143 -16.28 -3.57 11.49
N ARG A 144 -17.03 -3.87 12.57
CA ARG A 144 -17.60 -2.88 13.49
C ARG A 144 -16.53 -2.04 14.16
N GLU A 145 -15.48 -2.67 14.68
CA GLU A 145 -14.34 -1.96 15.29
C GLU A 145 -13.61 -1.06 14.30
N LEU A 146 -13.40 -1.52 13.07
CA LEU A 146 -12.75 -0.71 12.02
C LEU A 146 -13.56 0.54 11.67
N VAL A 147 -14.90 0.42 11.61
CA VAL A 147 -15.79 1.56 11.39
C VAL A 147 -15.80 2.49 12.59
N GLU A 148 -15.86 1.97 13.83
CA GLU A 148 -15.85 2.76 15.07
C GLU A 148 -14.54 3.51 15.29
N MET A 149 -13.40 2.89 14.99
CA MET A 149 -12.09 3.55 15.01
C MET A 149 -11.91 4.55 13.87
N GLU A 150 -12.84 4.59 12.90
CA GLU A 150 -12.70 5.40 11.69
C GLU A 150 -11.35 5.16 10.99
N ILE A 151 -11.01 3.89 10.76
CA ILE A 151 -9.82 3.55 9.95
C ILE A 151 -9.93 4.27 8.61
N ASP A 152 -8.86 4.90 8.17
CA ASP A 152 -8.95 5.86 7.07
C ASP A 152 -9.13 5.19 5.71
N LYS A 153 -8.32 4.16 5.41
CA LYS A 153 -8.38 3.48 4.12
C LYS A 153 -8.03 2.02 4.24
N ILE A 154 -8.80 1.19 3.56
CA ILE A 154 -8.53 -0.25 3.45
C ILE A 154 -8.56 -0.65 1.98
N LEU A 155 -7.48 -1.27 1.53
CA LEU A 155 -7.37 -1.89 0.22
C LEU A 155 -7.68 -3.38 0.38
N VAL A 156 -8.77 -3.79 -0.25
CA VAL A 156 -9.19 -5.20 -0.33
C VAL A 156 -8.36 -5.88 -1.40
N SER A 157 -7.51 -6.79 -1.02
CA SER A 157 -6.72 -7.60 -1.95
C SER A 157 -7.61 -8.67 -2.60
N PHE A 158 -8.05 -8.43 -3.85
CA PHE A 158 -9.05 -9.26 -4.52
C PHE A 158 -8.75 -9.37 -6.03
N ASP A 159 -8.18 -10.51 -6.45
CA ASP A 159 -7.46 -10.63 -7.73
C ASP A 159 -8.23 -11.35 -8.84
N ALA A 160 -9.56 -11.43 -8.80
CA ALA A 160 -10.33 -12.03 -9.89
C ALA A 160 -11.81 -11.61 -9.86
N ALA A 161 -12.50 -11.79 -10.99
CA ALA A 161 -13.93 -11.57 -11.12
C ALA A 161 -14.75 -12.85 -10.93
N THR A 162 -14.12 -14.02 -11.04
CA THR A 162 -14.76 -15.33 -10.89
C THR A 162 -14.21 -16.09 -9.70
N LYS A 163 -15.04 -16.96 -9.12
CA LYS A 163 -14.63 -17.84 -8.02
C LYS A 163 -13.46 -18.71 -8.38
N GLU A 164 -13.54 -19.33 -9.55
CA GLU A 164 -12.55 -20.28 -10.05
C GLU A 164 -11.18 -19.65 -10.14
N THR A 165 -11.08 -18.47 -10.75
CA THR A 165 -9.82 -17.75 -10.88
C THR A 165 -9.33 -17.19 -9.54
N TYR A 166 -10.26 -16.67 -8.71
CA TYR A 166 -9.93 -16.14 -7.40
C TYR A 166 -9.31 -17.20 -6.48
N GLU A 167 -9.98 -18.33 -6.30
CA GLU A 167 -9.54 -19.39 -5.39
C GLU A 167 -8.31 -20.14 -5.94
N LYS A 168 -8.12 -20.14 -7.27
CA LYS A 168 -6.90 -20.64 -7.91
C LYS A 168 -5.68 -19.76 -7.61
N ILE A 169 -5.85 -18.41 -7.58
CA ILE A 169 -4.76 -17.46 -7.28
C ILE A 169 -4.54 -17.38 -5.77
N ARG A 170 -5.63 -17.25 -5.00
CA ARG A 170 -5.60 -17.09 -3.55
C ARG A 170 -5.98 -18.39 -2.85
N VAL A 171 -5.07 -19.34 -2.94
CA VAL A 171 -5.26 -20.69 -2.35
C VAL A 171 -5.57 -20.55 -0.86
N ASN A 172 -6.48 -21.39 -0.36
CA ASN A 172 -7.06 -21.38 0.99
C ASN A 172 -8.00 -20.18 1.26
N SER A 173 -8.33 -19.34 0.26
CA SER A 173 -9.37 -18.32 0.39
C SER A 173 -10.73 -18.87 -0.01
N ASN A 174 -11.79 -18.10 0.27
CA ASN A 174 -13.15 -18.37 -0.18
C ASN A 174 -13.76 -17.09 -0.74
N PHE A 175 -14.11 -17.12 -2.01
CA PHE A 175 -14.62 -16.00 -2.78
C PHE A 175 -15.87 -15.36 -2.18
N GLU A 176 -16.87 -16.19 -1.86
CA GLU A 176 -18.14 -15.73 -1.32
C GLU A 176 -17.99 -15.14 0.09
N ARG A 177 -17.11 -15.74 0.90
CA ARG A 177 -16.83 -15.25 2.25
C ARG A 177 -16.21 -13.85 2.22
N VAL A 178 -15.24 -13.63 1.35
CA VAL A 178 -14.60 -12.31 1.23
C VAL A 178 -15.60 -11.27 0.75
N ILE A 179 -16.41 -11.56 -0.28
CA ILE A 179 -17.48 -10.66 -0.73
C ILE A 179 -18.48 -10.36 0.39
N LYS A 180 -18.89 -11.37 1.15
CA LYS A 180 -19.78 -11.20 2.30
C LYS A 180 -19.17 -10.27 3.34
N ASN A 181 -17.90 -10.44 3.68
CA ASN A 181 -17.19 -9.63 4.67
C ASN A 181 -17.08 -8.16 4.21
N VAL A 182 -16.76 -7.92 2.94
CA VAL A 182 -16.74 -6.56 2.37
C VAL A 182 -18.15 -5.93 2.44
N LYS A 183 -19.18 -6.64 2.01
CA LYS A 183 -20.58 -6.17 2.07
C LYS A 183 -21.02 -5.88 3.51
N ASN A 184 -20.61 -6.69 4.48
CA ASN A 184 -20.91 -6.44 5.90
C ASN A 184 -20.28 -5.13 6.39
N LEU A 185 -19.01 -4.88 6.05
CA LEU A 185 -18.35 -3.62 6.42
C LEU A 185 -19.04 -2.40 5.78
N LEU A 186 -19.42 -2.48 4.51
CA LEU A 186 -20.14 -1.42 3.81
C LEU A 186 -21.55 -1.18 4.42
N ARG A 187 -22.26 -2.25 4.79
CA ARG A 187 -23.53 -2.17 5.52
C ARG A 187 -23.37 -1.43 6.86
N LEU A 188 -22.38 -1.82 7.67
CA LEU A 188 -22.08 -1.18 8.95
C LEU A 188 -21.72 0.30 8.78
N LYS A 189 -20.92 0.65 7.77
CA LYS A 189 -20.65 2.05 7.42
C LYS A 189 -21.94 2.83 7.16
N LYS A 190 -22.83 2.28 6.35
CA LYS A 190 -24.12 2.91 6.00
C LYS A 190 -25.02 3.08 7.21
N GLU A 191 -25.17 2.05 8.04
CA GLU A 191 -25.97 2.07 9.27
C GLU A 191 -25.47 3.14 10.26
N LYS A 192 -24.16 3.25 10.43
CA LYS A 192 -23.52 4.25 11.29
C LYS A 192 -23.36 5.63 10.63
N ARG A 193 -23.78 5.79 9.37
CA ARG A 193 -23.54 7.01 8.56
C ARG A 193 -22.07 7.43 8.57
N ALA A 194 -21.18 6.45 8.65
CA ALA A 194 -19.74 6.65 8.69
C ALA A 194 -19.19 6.89 7.28
N TYR A 195 -18.26 7.83 7.14
CA TYR A 195 -17.54 8.04 5.89
C TYR A 195 -16.37 7.05 5.75
N PHE A 196 -15.68 6.82 6.83
CA PHE A 196 -14.53 5.92 6.91
C PHE A 196 -14.92 4.53 7.41
N PRO A 197 -14.16 3.49 7.01
CA PRO A 197 -13.00 3.53 6.11
C PRO A 197 -13.38 3.79 4.64
N GLU A 198 -12.49 4.45 3.87
CA GLU A 198 -12.54 4.39 2.42
C GLU A 198 -12.15 2.98 1.98
N ILE A 199 -12.98 2.34 1.19
CA ILE A 199 -12.70 1.01 0.64
C ILE A 199 -12.19 1.18 -0.78
N ALA A 200 -11.05 0.57 -1.06
CA ALA A 200 -10.50 0.42 -2.40
C ALA A 200 -10.23 -1.06 -2.67
N PHE A 201 -10.16 -1.44 -3.92
CA PHE A 201 -9.84 -2.80 -4.33
C PHE A 201 -8.46 -2.82 -4.99
N HIS A 202 -7.63 -3.77 -4.58
CA HIS A 202 -6.31 -4.01 -5.15
C HIS A 202 -6.33 -5.30 -5.95
N PHE A 203 -6.00 -5.21 -7.22
CA PHE A 203 -5.99 -6.32 -8.17
C PHE A 203 -4.60 -6.46 -8.78
N ILE A 204 -3.91 -7.57 -8.49
CA ILE A 204 -2.59 -7.87 -9.04
C ILE A 204 -2.75 -8.66 -10.34
N ILE A 205 -2.45 -8.00 -11.46
CA ILE A 205 -2.61 -8.56 -12.79
C ILE A 205 -1.56 -9.64 -13.05
N ASN A 206 -2.02 -10.78 -13.53
CA ASN A 206 -1.20 -11.90 -13.95
C ASN A 206 -1.89 -12.66 -15.11
N LYS A 207 -1.22 -13.64 -15.70
CA LYS A 207 -1.77 -14.40 -16.85
C LYS A 207 -3.10 -15.10 -16.59
N LEU A 208 -3.42 -15.42 -15.33
CA LEU A 208 -4.66 -16.15 -15.00
C LEU A 208 -5.88 -15.24 -14.96
N ASN A 209 -5.70 -13.96 -14.62
CA ASN A 209 -6.81 -13.03 -14.37
C ASN A 209 -6.92 -11.87 -15.35
N ILE A 210 -5.97 -11.69 -16.26
CA ILE A 210 -5.94 -10.55 -17.19
C ILE A 210 -7.21 -10.45 -18.05
N SER A 211 -7.81 -11.56 -18.44
CA SER A 211 -9.05 -11.59 -19.22
C SER A 211 -10.29 -11.18 -18.41
N GLU A 212 -10.20 -11.17 -17.08
CA GLU A 212 -11.32 -10.85 -16.18
C GLU A 212 -11.39 -9.37 -15.79
N ILE A 213 -10.42 -8.54 -16.19
CA ILE A 213 -10.31 -7.13 -15.76
C ILE A 213 -11.60 -6.34 -16.01
N SER A 214 -12.22 -6.51 -17.19
CA SER A 214 -13.47 -5.81 -17.51
C SER A 214 -14.66 -6.32 -16.68
N GLN A 215 -14.77 -7.63 -16.48
CA GLN A 215 -15.80 -8.25 -15.64
C GLN A 215 -15.63 -7.88 -14.15
N TYR A 216 -14.39 -7.69 -13.72
CA TYR A 216 -14.06 -7.30 -12.35
C TYR A 216 -14.68 -5.96 -11.95
N ILE A 217 -14.81 -5.02 -12.89
CA ILE A 217 -15.48 -3.72 -12.64
C ILE A 217 -16.96 -3.94 -12.29
N ASP A 218 -17.66 -4.84 -13.01
CA ASP A 218 -19.07 -5.16 -12.71
C ASP A 218 -19.21 -5.80 -11.33
N LEU A 219 -18.30 -6.71 -11.00
CA LEU A 219 -18.28 -7.36 -9.69
C LEU A 219 -18.08 -6.33 -8.58
N VAL A 220 -17.08 -5.46 -8.68
CA VAL A 220 -16.83 -4.41 -7.68
C VAL A 220 -18.02 -3.48 -7.55
N HIS A 221 -18.64 -3.08 -8.67
CA HIS A 221 -19.85 -2.28 -8.65
C HIS A 221 -21.00 -2.97 -7.90
N SER A 222 -21.18 -4.27 -8.12
CA SER A 222 -22.21 -5.06 -7.43
C SER A 222 -21.93 -5.21 -5.92
N ILE A 223 -20.66 -5.31 -5.53
CA ILE A 223 -20.26 -5.41 -4.13
C ILE A 223 -20.50 -4.08 -3.42
N THR A 224 -20.11 -2.97 -4.03
CA THR A 224 -20.15 -1.63 -3.43
C THR A 224 -21.53 -0.99 -3.48
N GLN A 225 -22.47 -1.55 -4.26
CA GLN A 225 -23.85 -1.04 -4.38
C GLN A 225 -23.91 0.45 -4.68
N GLY A 226 -22.98 0.97 -5.49
CA GLY A 226 -22.92 2.36 -5.88
C GLY A 226 -22.18 3.28 -4.90
N GLU A 227 -21.58 2.79 -3.82
CA GLU A 227 -20.62 3.58 -3.06
C GLU A 227 -19.39 3.91 -3.92
N LYS A 228 -18.85 5.11 -3.72
CA LYS A 228 -17.62 5.52 -4.42
C LYS A 228 -16.46 4.64 -3.96
N THR A 229 -15.75 4.04 -4.92
CA THR A 229 -14.58 3.20 -4.66
C THR A 229 -13.50 3.41 -5.71
N THR A 230 -12.28 2.99 -5.38
CA THR A 230 -11.15 2.97 -6.30
C THR A 230 -10.74 1.53 -6.57
N ILE A 231 -10.49 1.19 -7.82
CA ILE A 231 -9.84 -0.06 -8.22
C ILE A 231 -8.40 0.28 -8.59
N GLN A 232 -7.46 -0.35 -7.92
CA GLN A 232 -6.03 -0.22 -8.19
C GLN A 232 -5.54 -1.47 -8.90
N PHE A 233 -5.32 -1.37 -10.21
CA PHE A 233 -4.70 -2.41 -11.00
C PHE A 233 -3.18 -2.30 -10.90
N THR A 234 -2.54 -3.36 -10.40
CA THR A 234 -1.09 -3.41 -10.21
C THR A 234 -0.53 -4.64 -10.91
N ARG A 235 0.57 -4.51 -11.63
CA ARG A 235 1.28 -5.67 -12.15
C ARG A 235 2.03 -6.39 -11.04
N MET A 236 2.40 -7.66 -11.28
CA MET A 236 3.29 -8.38 -10.39
C MET A 236 4.66 -7.68 -10.34
N LEU A 237 5.13 -7.36 -9.14
CA LEU A 237 6.40 -6.67 -8.91
C LEU A 237 7.48 -7.61 -8.38
N HIS A 238 7.12 -8.63 -7.62
CA HIS A 238 8.03 -9.65 -7.12
C HIS A 238 8.64 -10.47 -8.26
N LYS A 239 9.97 -10.68 -8.19
CA LYS A 239 10.71 -11.44 -9.19
C LYS A 239 11.37 -12.65 -8.53
N PHE A 240 10.65 -13.75 -8.46
CA PHE A 240 11.18 -15.04 -8.01
C PHE A 240 10.79 -16.15 -8.99
N SER A 241 11.55 -17.24 -8.98
CA SER A 241 11.51 -18.29 -10.02
C SER A 241 10.13 -18.93 -10.18
N GLU A 242 9.43 -19.11 -9.07
CA GLU A 242 8.16 -19.86 -8.98
C GLU A 242 7.01 -19.19 -9.72
N ILE A 243 7.08 -17.85 -9.91
CA ILE A 243 6.01 -17.09 -10.57
C ILE A 243 6.37 -16.47 -11.91
N ASN A 244 7.57 -16.72 -12.42
CA ASN A 244 8.04 -16.11 -13.67
C ASN A 244 7.09 -16.35 -14.85
N ASN A 245 6.41 -17.51 -14.90
CA ASN A 245 5.46 -17.87 -15.93
C ASN A 245 4.11 -17.13 -15.83
N LEU A 246 3.84 -16.44 -14.70
CA LEU A 246 2.60 -15.71 -14.46
C LEU A 246 2.67 -14.24 -14.91
N PHE A 247 3.87 -13.71 -15.16
CA PHE A 247 4.02 -12.34 -15.63
C PHE A 247 3.36 -12.12 -16.99
N THR A 248 2.69 -11.00 -17.14
CA THR A 248 2.05 -10.59 -18.38
C THR A 248 2.08 -9.07 -18.52
N GLU A 249 2.01 -8.59 -19.75
CA GLU A 249 1.75 -7.19 -20.06
C GLU A 249 0.25 -7.01 -20.28
N VAL A 250 -0.26 -5.81 -19.96
CA VAL A 250 -1.66 -5.48 -20.20
C VAL A 250 -1.79 -4.87 -21.59
N PRO A 251 -2.54 -5.51 -22.50
CA PRO A 251 -2.80 -4.95 -23.82
C PRO A 251 -3.54 -3.60 -23.74
N GLU A 252 -3.17 -2.66 -24.59
CA GLU A 252 -3.73 -1.31 -24.63
C GLU A 252 -5.26 -1.29 -24.79
N ASN A 253 -5.80 -2.20 -25.61
CA ASN A 253 -7.25 -2.33 -25.78
C ASN A 253 -7.97 -2.72 -24.48
N ILE A 254 -7.36 -3.56 -23.63
CA ILE A 254 -7.92 -3.91 -22.30
C ILE A 254 -7.96 -2.66 -21.42
N ILE A 255 -6.89 -1.85 -21.41
CA ILE A 255 -6.83 -0.61 -20.63
C ILE A 255 -7.96 0.33 -21.08
N GLN A 256 -8.07 0.60 -22.39
CA GLN A 256 -9.06 1.51 -22.95
C GLN A 256 -10.51 1.05 -22.70
N ASP A 257 -10.79 -0.24 -22.89
CA ASP A 257 -12.12 -0.81 -22.64
C ASP A 257 -12.49 -0.73 -21.15
N THR A 258 -11.54 -1.00 -20.29
CA THR A 258 -11.71 -0.93 -18.83
C THR A 258 -12.00 0.49 -18.36
N GLU A 259 -11.24 1.48 -18.87
CA GLU A 259 -11.46 2.89 -18.54
C GLU A 259 -12.79 3.40 -19.08
N ARG A 260 -13.20 2.98 -20.28
CA ARG A 260 -14.50 3.33 -20.84
C ARG A 260 -15.62 2.83 -19.92
N LYS A 261 -15.58 1.55 -19.56
CA LYS A 261 -16.56 0.92 -18.67
C LYS A 261 -16.66 1.61 -17.30
N ALA A 262 -15.54 1.93 -16.68
CA ALA A 262 -15.53 2.64 -15.41
C ALA A 262 -16.14 4.04 -15.49
N LYS A 263 -15.95 4.75 -16.62
CA LYS A 263 -16.60 6.06 -16.86
C LYS A 263 -18.12 5.95 -16.95
N GLU A 264 -18.63 4.86 -17.50
CA GLU A 264 -20.09 4.60 -17.61
C GLU A 264 -20.69 4.35 -16.22
N ILE A 265 -19.99 3.66 -15.33
CA ILE A 265 -20.47 3.30 -13.97
C ILE A 265 -20.41 4.47 -12.97
N LYS A 266 -19.71 5.56 -13.27
CA LYS A 266 -19.60 6.83 -12.50
C LYS A 266 -19.02 6.76 -11.07
N ASN A 267 -19.19 5.68 -10.33
CA ASN A 267 -18.77 5.56 -8.93
C ASN A 267 -17.47 4.78 -8.72
N ILE A 268 -16.83 4.34 -9.81
CA ILE A 268 -15.55 3.62 -9.79
C ILE A 268 -14.47 4.51 -10.38
N GLU A 269 -13.42 4.76 -9.60
CA GLU A 269 -12.19 5.36 -10.08
C GLU A 269 -11.16 4.24 -10.33
N ILE A 270 -10.44 4.32 -11.44
CA ILE A 270 -9.38 3.36 -11.76
C ILE A 270 -8.02 4.04 -11.65
N THR A 271 -7.08 3.32 -11.05
CA THR A 271 -5.66 3.66 -11.07
C THR A 271 -4.86 2.49 -11.62
N TRP A 272 -3.97 2.78 -12.57
CA TRP A 272 -3.08 1.80 -13.16
C TRP A 272 -1.67 1.99 -12.60
N ASN A 273 -1.23 1.06 -11.77
CA ASN A 273 0.16 0.93 -11.36
C ASN A 273 0.89 -0.12 -12.23
N THR A 274 0.31 -0.40 -13.41
CA THR A 274 0.85 -1.36 -14.37
C THR A 274 1.84 -0.71 -15.31
N ASP A 275 1.62 0.56 -15.58
CA ASP A 275 2.50 1.30 -16.44
C ASP A 275 3.80 1.55 -15.70
N VAL A 276 4.74 0.74 -16.06
CA VAL A 276 6.05 1.29 -16.26
C VAL A 276 5.79 2.37 -17.28
N PRO A 277 5.93 3.67 -16.90
CA PRO A 277 5.90 4.70 -17.91
C PRO A 277 6.82 4.22 -19.01
N ARG A 278 6.43 4.37 -20.29
CA ARG A 278 7.31 4.06 -21.43
C ARG A 278 8.73 4.59 -21.18
N PHE A 279 8.83 5.59 -20.31
CA PHE A 279 10.06 6.17 -19.78
C PHE A 279 9.96 6.22 -18.24
N LYS A 280 10.65 5.31 -17.56
CA LYS A 280 10.85 5.41 -16.12
C LYS A 280 11.63 6.72 -15.83
N PRO A 281 11.20 7.50 -14.83
CA PRO A 281 11.96 8.67 -14.43
C PRO A 281 13.36 8.24 -13.91
N SER A 282 14.34 9.10 -14.11
CA SER A 282 15.69 8.88 -13.59
C SER A 282 15.71 8.90 -12.06
N LEU A 283 16.66 8.17 -11.47
CA LEU A 283 16.77 7.98 -10.02
C LEU A 283 16.99 9.27 -9.23
N ASP A 284 17.58 10.30 -9.82
CA ASP A 284 17.74 11.62 -9.18
C ASP A 284 16.42 12.31 -8.87
N LYS A 285 15.31 11.85 -9.50
CA LYS A 285 13.94 12.30 -9.23
C LYS A 285 13.23 11.46 -8.15
N CYS A 286 13.91 10.48 -7.55
CA CYS A 286 13.30 9.61 -6.55
C CYS A 286 13.01 10.39 -5.26
N THR A 287 11.74 10.35 -4.83
CA THR A 287 11.28 10.85 -3.53
C THR A 287 10.92 9.72 -2.55
N LYS A 288 10.81 8.48 -3.04
CA LYS A 288 10.34 7.34 -2.25
C LYS A 288 11.28 6.98 -1.08
N TRP A 289 12.54 7.39 -1.11
CA TRP A 289 13.47 7.23 0.02
C TRP A 289 13.00 7.95 1.31
N THR A 290 12.02 8.84 1.23
CA THR A 290 11.41 9.51 2.39
C THR A 290 10.33 8.67 3.09
N MET A 291 10.03 7.48 2.56
CA MET A 291 8.97 6.58 3.02
C MET A 291 9.55 5.22 3.41
N PRO A 292 10.30 5.13 4.54
CA PRO A 292 10.93 3.89 4.94
C PRO A 292 9.90 2.79 5.24
N PHE A 293 10.26 1.56 4.88
CA PHE A 293 9.56 0.34 5.24
C PHE A 293 10.31 -0.38 6.37
N ILE A 294 9.60 -0.80 7.40
CA ILE A 294 10.15 -1.45 8.58
C ILE A 294 9.56 -2.85 8.68
N PHE A 295 10.40 -3.86 8.58
CA PHE A 295 9.99 -5.25 8.70
C PHE A 295 9.70 -5.65 10.15
N VAL A 296 8.94 -6.70 10.33
CA VAL A 296 8.64 -7.33 11.63
C VAL A 296 9.91 -7.66 12.44
N THR A 297 11.04 -7.82 11.77
CA THR A 297 12.37 -8.07 12.36
C THR A 297 13.14 -6.79 12.71
N GLY A 298 12.53 -5.62 12.51
CA GLY A 298 13.15 -4.33 12.78
C GLY A 298 14.05 -3.78 11.66
N HIS A 299 14.35 -4.57 10.63
CA HIS A 299 15.16 -4.10 9.50
C HIS A 299 14.45 -2.99 8.73
N VAL A 300 15.20 -1.96 8.35
CA VAL A 300 14.71 -0.78 7.64
C VAL A 300 15.21 -0.77 6.20
N ILE A 301 14.30 -0.72 5.24
CA ILE A 301 14.61 -0.48 3.83
C ILE A 301 14.10 0.89 3.38
N PRO A 302 14.65 1.47 2.30
CA PRO A 302 14.36 2.86 1.96
C PRO A 302 12.91 3.15 1.54
N CYS A 303 12.17 2.17 1.05
CA CYS A 303 10.78 2.36 0.60
C CYS A 303 10.06 1.03 0.34
N CYS A 304 8.71 1.08 0.23
CA CYS A 304 7.84 -0.06 -0.07
C CYS A 304 8.16 -0.75 -1.40
N VAL A 305 8.58 0.00 -2.43
CA VAL A 305 8.99 -0.61 -3.71
C VAL A 305 10.11 -1.63 -3.55
N GLY A 306 11.03 -1.39 -2.60
CA GLY A 306 12.06 -2.37 -2.24
C GLY A 306 11.48 -3.63 -1.60
N ASN A 307 10.37 -3.51 -0.87
CA ASN A 307 9.62 -4.66 -0.35
C ASN A 307 8.93 -5.46 -1.46
N GLU A 308 8.31 -4.79 -2.40
CA GLU A 308 7.51 -5.43 -3.45
C GLU A 308 8.34 -6.02 -4.60
N ALA A 309 9.57 -5.55 -4.81
CA ALA A 309 10.40 -5.93 -5.96
C ALA A 309 11.56 -6.88 -5.64
N ASN A 310 11.74 -7.24 -4.37
CA ASN A 310 12.90 -8.01 -3.92
C ASN A 310 12.52 -9.11 -2.93
N ARG A 311 13.36 -10.16 -2.87
CA ARG A 311 13.22 -11.23 -1.87
C ARG A 311 13.72 -10.77 -0.50
N ARG A 312 13.21 -11.38 0.56
CA ARG A 312 13.52 -11.06 1.95
C ARG A 312 15.02 -11.13 2.29
N ASP A 313 15.73 -12.11 1.78
CA ASP A 313 17.18 -12.24 2.02
C ASP A 313 17.92 -10.99 1.53
N PHE A 314 17.62 -10.58 0.30
CA PHE A 314 18.19 -9.37 -0.30
C PHE A 314 17.79 -8.10 0.46
N GLN A 315 16.55 -8.03 0.93
CA GLN A 315 16.05 -6.89 1.71
C GLN A 315 16.80 -6.77 3.05
N LYS A 316 17.06 -7.88 3.74
CA LYS A 316 17.84 -7.89 4.99
C LYS A 316 19.31 -7.51 4.74
N GLU A 317 19.94 -8.07 3.70
CA GLU A 317 21.31 -7.78 3.33
C GLU A 317 21.51 -6.29 3.00
N THR A 318 20.54 -5.68 2.32
CA THR A 318 20.59 -4.28 1.89
C THR A 318 19.95 -3.31 2.88
N ALA A 319 19.53 -3.77 4.06
CA ALA A 319 18.91 -2.94 5.08
C ALA A 319 19.82 -1.79 5.54
N LEU A 320 19.22 -0.64 5.72
CA LEU A 320 19.90 0.59 6.13
C LEU A 320 20.22 0.62 7.63
N GLY A 321 19.55 -0.23 8.42
CA GLY A 321 19.74 -0.43 9.85
C GLY A 321 18.62 -1.28 10.44
N ASN A 322 18.60 -1.40 11.77
CA ASN A 322 17.58 -2.15 12.51
C ASN A 322 17.08 -1.32 13.70
N VAL A 323 15.76 -1.04 13.74
CA VAL A 323 15.13 -0.19 14.79
C VAL A 323 15.03 -0.87 16.15
N PHE A 324 15.33 -2.15 16.26
CA PHE A 324 15.44 -2.86 17.53
C PHE A 324 16.85 -2.82 18.13
N GLU A 325 17.85 -2.44 17.32
CA GLU A 325 19.26 -2.38 17.71
C GLU A 325 19.74 -0.93 17.93
N GLN A 326 19.13 0.03 17.20
CA GLN A 326 19.51 1.45 17.25
C GLN A 326 18.28 2.35 17.01
N ASN A 327 18.38 3.60 17.46
CA ASN A 327 17.30 4.56 17.24
C ASN A 327 17.16 4.88 15.74
N PHE A 328 15.91 5.01 15.23
CA PHE A 328 15.68 5.32 13.83
C PHE A 328 16.33 6.64 13.39
N LYS A 329 16.49 7.63 14.30
CA LYS A 329 17.21 8.87 13.98
C LYS A 329 18.66 8.61 13.59
N GLU A 330 19.31 7.65 14.25
CA GLU A 330 20.70 7.25 13.92
C GLU A 330 20.76 6.54 12.57
N ILE A 331 19.76 5.70 12.25
CA ILE A 331 19.62 5.08 10.93
C ILE A 331 19.43 6.17 9.86
N TRP A 332 18.49 7.10 10.10
CA TRP A 332 18.07 8.12 9.13
C TRP A 332 19.19 9.09 8.75
N TYR A 333 19.99 9.51 9.72
CA TYR A 333 21.14 10.39 9.50
C TYR A 333 22.48 9.65 9.42
N GLY A 334 22.45 8.31 9.50
CA GLY A 334 23.62 7.46 9.43
C GLY A 334 24.20 7.31 8.02
N GLU A 335 25.40 6.76 7.97
CA GLU A 335 26.20 6.65 6.76
C GLU A 335 25.49 5.91 5.62
N LYS A 336 24.80 4.80 5.90
CA LYS A 336 24.10 4.02 4.86
C LYS A 336 23.01 4.83 4.15
N TYR A 337 22.21 5.61 4.91
CA TYR A 337 21.20 6.49 4.31
C TYR A 337 21.83 7.67 3.56
N GLU A 338 22.94 8.22 4.06
CA GLU A 338 23.67 9.29 3.36
C GLU A 338 24.23 8.81 2.03
N ILE A 339 24.85 7.62 2.00
CA ILE A 339 25.34 6.99 0.77
C ILE A 339 24.18 6.75 -0.20
N LEU A 340 23.05 6.20 0.28
CA LEU A 340 21.85 6.00 -0.55
C LEU A 340 21.39 7.32 -1.19
N ARG A 341 21.20 8.38 -0.41
CA ARG A 341 20.76 9.69 -0.91
C ARG A 341 21.75 10.30 -1.91
N LYS A 342 23.06 10.17 -1.62
CA LYS A 342 24.14 10.65 -2.52
C LYS A 342 24.08 9.92 -3.86
N MET A 343 23.95 8.59 -3.84
CA MET A 343 23.87 7.79 -5.07
C MET A 343 22.61 8.15 -5.87
N LEU A 344 21.44 8.24 -5.23
CA LEU A 344 20.19 8.62 -5.91
C LEU A 344 20.33 10.00 -6.57
N ARG A 345 20.85 11.01 -5.87
CA ARG A 345 21.08 12.36 -6.43
C ARG A 345 22.01 12.36 -7.64
N GLN A 346 22.96 11.43 -7.69
CA GLN A 346 23.90 11.27 -8.81
C GLN A 346 23.32 10.41 -9.95
N GLY A 347 22.07 9.94 -9.82
CA GLY A 347 21.46 8.99 -10.74
C GLY A 347 22.16 7.61 -10.74
N LYS A 348 22.99 7.31 -9.73
CA LYS A 348 23.60 6.00 -9.54
C LYS A 348 22.65 5.07 -8.81
N VAL A 349 22.66 3.79 -9.17
CA VAL A 349 21.75 2.79 -8.58
C VAL A 349 22.31 2.26 -7.27
N PRO A 350 21.71 2.58 -6.09
CA PRO A 350 22.07 1.91 -4.84
C PRO A 350 21.72 0.42 -4.91
N LEU A 351 22.45 -0.42 -4.16
CA LEU A 351 22.20 -1.87 -4.14
C LEU A 351 20.74 -2.17 -3.78
N ALA A 352 20.20 -1.55 -2.75
CA ALA A 352 18.79 -1.69 -2.34
C ALA A 352 17.76 -1.31 -3.43
N CYS A 353 18.17 -0.53 -4.45
CA CYS A 353 17.30 -0.08 -5.54
C CYS A 353 17.52 -0.86 -6.85
N LYS A 354 18.36 -1.91 -6.86
CA LYS A 354 18.75 -2.65 -8.07
C LYS A 354 17.57 -3.16 -8.90
N ASN A 355 16.50 -3.57 -8.26
CA ASN A 355 15.29 -4.11 -8.92
C ASN A 355 14.11 -3.13 -8.92
N CYS A 356 14.36 -1.83 -8.76
CA CYS A 356 13.31 -0.83 -8.71
C CYS A 356 12.38 -0.91 -9.93
N SER A 357 11.07 -1.04 -9.68
CA SER A 357 10.05 -1.10 -10.72
C SER A 357 9.60 0.30 -11.19
N VAL A 358 9.82 1.34 -10.38
CA VAL A 358 9.33 2.71 -10.60
C VAL A 358 10.34 3.59 -11.32
N TYR A 359 11.63 3.47 -11.00
CA TYR A 359 12.68 4.32 -11.55
C TYR A 359 13.63 3.54 -12.48
N GLU A 360 14.30 4.26 -13.38
CA GLU A 360 15.27 3.68 -14.28
C GLU A 360 16.50 3.20 -13.52
N THR A 361 16.78 1.88 -13.58
CA THR A 361 17.94 1.23 -12.92
C THR A 361 18.88 0.56 -13.90
N LYS A 362 18.57 0.62 -15.21
CA LYS A 362 19.47 0.14 -16.28
C LYS A 362 20.19 1.35 -16.86
N ARG A 363 21.47 1.39 -16.72
CA ARG A 363 22.42 2.15 -17.54
C ARG A 363 23.40 1.17 -18.16
#